data_577458e17e2a2eb40de1de0cfd57ff22
#
_entry.id   577458e17e2a2eb40de1de0cfd57ff22
#
_cell.length_a   1.000
_cell.length_b   1.000
_cell.length_c   1.000
_cell.angle_alpha   90.00
_cell.angle_beta   90.00
_cell.angle_gamma   90.00
#
_symmetry.space_group_name_H-M   'P 1'
#
loop_
_entity.id
_entity.type
_entity.pdbx_description
1 polymer ?
#
loop_
_entity_poly.entity_id
_entity_poly.type
_entity_poly.pdbx_seq_one_letter_code
_entity_poly.pdbx_strand_id
1 'polypeptide(L)'
;NGVSPAAGYFGTISRAKYSAVAGSGSVTTPTTPTTPTTPTTPVAAGSGLTVALAGDTAAAGLFGESFASRPFTKINFTASADGDITVKSVTIERTGQAQDSVFSGIIVLDETGTRIGTSKTLNSNHQAVLNEPFTVKAGTTRGMTLAGDSDNNQDAYAGQIATLSLIAVDAGSATVNGTLPIVGNGMTVNSTLA
;
A
#
# COMPACT_ATOMS: atom_id res chain seq x y z
N ASN A 1 -63.01 -27.99 -31.15
CA ASN A 1 -61.94 -28.32 -30.45
C ASN A 1 -62.16 -28.99 -29.08
N GLY A 2 -63.21 -29.80 -28.81
CA GLY A 2 -63.52 -30.32 -27.53
C GLY A 2 -62.51 -31.30 -26.91
N VAL A 3 -61.51 -30.78 -26.25
CA VAL A 3 -60.57 -31.55 -25.44
C VAL A 3 -60.85 -31.21 -23.98
N SER A 4 -61.45 -32.13 -23.25
CA SER A 4 -61.57 -32.06 -21.80
C SER A 4 -60.56 -33.04 -21.17
N PRO A 5 -59.83 -32.59 -20.15
CA PRO A 5 -60.03 -31.41 -19.31
C PRO A 5 -59.36 -30.15 -19.88
N ALA A 6 -59.92 -29.00 -19.59
CA ALA A 6 -59.65 -27.71 -20.20
C ALA A 6 -58.43 -26.97 -19.62
N ALA A 7 -57.76 -27.40 -18.66
CA ALA A 7 -56.63 -26.68 -18.09
C ALA A 7 -55.40 -27.59 -17.85
N GLY A 8 -54.26 -27.23 -18.43
CA GLY A 8 -52.95 -27.78 -18.10
C GLY A 8 -52.63 -29.18 -18.63
N TYR A 9 -53.47 -29.80 -19.46
CA TYR A 9 -53.23 -31.14 -19.99
C TYR A 9 -52.59 -31.09 -21.38
N PHE A 10 -51.37 -31.53 -21.47
CA PHE A 10 -50.66 -31.74 -22.74
C PHE A 10 -51.07 -33.10 -23.33
N GLY A 11 -52.16 -33.12 -24.13
CA GLY A 11 -52.60 -34.29 -24.84
C GLY A 11 -51.69 -34.65 -26.05
N THR A 12 -51.99 -35.82 -26.65
CA THR A 12 -51.21 -36.36 -27.80
C THR A 12 -51.10 -35.39 -28.96
N ILE A 13 -52.13 -34.60 -29.24
CA ILE A 13 -52.17 -33.60 -30.33
C ILE A 13 -51.22 -32.41 -30.02
N SER A 14 -51.27 -31.95 -28.77
CA SER A 14 -50.37 -30.85 -28.34
C SER A 14 -48.91 -31.25 -28.32
N ARG A 15 -48.61 -32.49 -27.93
CA ARG A 15 -47.26 -33.04 -27.98
C ARG A 15 -46.72 -33.19 -29.40
N ALA A 16 -47.56 -33.66 -30.33
CA ALA A 16 -47.18 -33.79 -31.74
C ALA A 16 -46.85 -32.43 -32.39
N LYS A 17 -47.69 -31.41 -32.09
CA LYS A 17 -47.45 -30.06 -32.56
C LYS A 17 -46.20 -29.42 -31.94
N TYR A 18 -46.00 -29.63 -30.66
CA TYR A 18 -44.79 -29.13 -29.99
C TYR A 18 -43.51 -29.78 -30.55
N SER A 19 -43.55 -31.10 -30.77
CA SER A 19 -42.40 -31.83 -31.36
C SER A 19 -42.10 -31.39 -32.79
N ALA A 20 -43.12 -31.05 -33.59
CA ALA A 20 -42.94 -30.57 -34.95
C ALA A 20 -42.38 -29.15 -35.02
N VAL A 21 -42.65 -28.31 -34.03
CA VAL A 21 -42.12 -26.95 -33.96
C VAL A 21 -40.72 -26.93 -33.28
N ALA A 22 -40.54 -27.74 -32.25
CA ALA A 22 -39.25 -27.82 -31.54
C ALA A 22 -38.18 -28.58 -32.31
N GLY A 23 -38.58 -29.49 -33.24
CA GLY A 23 -37.63 -30.26 -34.05
C GLY A 23 -37.04 -29.56 -35.26
N SER A 24 -37.53 -28.36 -35.61
CA SER A 24 -36.99 -27.59 -36.76
C SER A 24 -36.11 -26.41 -36.38
N GLY A 25 -35.87 -26.21 -35.11
CA GLY A 25 -34.92 -25.19 -34.65
C GLY A 25 -33.59 -25.82 -34.22
N SER A 26 -32.55 -25.60 -34.97
CA SER A 26 -31.17 -25.81 -34.48
C SER A 26 -31.02 -24.93 -33.25
N VAL A 27 -31.05 -25.52 -32.05
CA VAL A 27 -30.73 -24.77 -30.80
C VAL A 27 -29.28 -24.47 -30.83
N THR A 28 -28.87 -23.30 -31.36
CA THR A 28 -27.56 -22.75 -31.07
C THR A 28 -27.53 -22.43 -29.60
N THR A 29 -26.77 -23.20 -28.86
CA THR A 29 -26.49 -22.92 -27.44
C THR A 29 -26.02 -21.44 -27.36
N PRO A 30 -26.67 -20.57 -26.56
CA PRO A 30 -26.18 -19.22 -26.43
C PRO A 30 -24.76 -19.30 -25.86
N THR A 31 -23.78 -18.87 -26.64
CA THR A 31 -22.42 -18.66 -26.16
C THR A 31 -22.52 -17.61 -25.06
N THR A 32 -22.09 -17.99 -23.86
CA THR A 32 -21.96 -17.05 -22.73
C THR A 32 -21.22 -15.80 -23.25
N PRO A 33 -21.80 -14.58 -23.11
CA PRO A 33 -21.09 -13.40 -23.52
C PRO A 33 -19.80 -13.32 -22.75
N THR A 34 -18.67 -13.41 -23.44
CA THR A 34 -17.37 -13.10 -22.88
C THR A 34 -17.43 -11.65 -22.41
N THR A 35 -17.32 -11.44 -21.12
CA THR A 35 -17.18 -10.09 -20.55
C THR A 35 -16.07 -9.37 -21.33
N PRO A 36 -16.33 -8.21 -21.95
CA PRO A 36 -15.29 -7.49 -22.63
C PRO A 36 -14.21 -7.14 -21.61
N THR A 37 -13.02 -7.71 -21.78
CA THR A 37 -11.83 -7.26 -21.06
C THR A 37 -11.59 -5.83 -21.51
N THR A 38 -11.81 -4.88 -20.61
CA THR A 38 -11.44 -3.49 -20.85
C THR A 38 -9.94 -3.48 -21.18
N PRO A 39 -9.51 -2.97 -22.34
CA PRO A 39 -8.10 -2.87 -22.64
C PRO A 39 -7.46 -1.98 -21.56
N THR A 40 -6.61 -2.55 -20.72
CA THR A 40 -5.76 -1.80 -19.82
C THR A 40 -4.73 -1.09 -20.70
N THR A 41 -4.99 0.17 -21.01
CA THR A 41 -3.98 1.05 -21.60
C THR A 41 -2.79 1.06 -20.63
N PRO A 42 -1.56 0.78 -21.08
CA PRO A 42 -0.40 0.90 -20.21
C PRO A 42 -0.36 2.32 -19.66
N VAL A 43 -0.40 2.46 -18.33
CA VAL A 43 -0.24 3.78 -17.70
C VAL A 43 1.19 4.23 -17.98
N ALA A 44 1.35 5.40 -18.54
CA ALA A 44 2.67 5.98 -18.79
C ALA A 44 3.41 6.13 -17.44
N ALA A 45 4.72 5.87 -17.46
CA ALA A 45 5.56 6.15 -16.30
C ALA A 45 5.71 7.66 -16.12
N GLY A 46 5.52 8.16 -14.89
CA GLY A 46 5.69 9.57 -14.59
C GLY A 46 7.15 10.01 -14.64
N SER A 47 7.40 11.27 -14.94
CA SER A 47 8.75 11.84 -15.09
C SER A 47 9.32 12.37 -13.78
N GLY A 48 8.50 12.78 -12.82
CA GLY A 48 8.95 13.44 -11.60
C GLY A 48 8.20 13.03 -10.33
N LEU A 49 8.94 12.77 -9.25
CA LEU A 49 8.43 12.51 -7.91
C LEU A 49 8.90 13.63 -6.98
N THR A 50 7.97 14.35 -6.39
CA THR A 50 8.30 15.34 -5.35
C THR A 50 8.14 14.70 -3.98
N VAL A 51 9.16 14.84 -3.12
CA VAL A 51 9.16 14.36 -1.74
C VAL A 51 9.28 15.54 -0.78
N ALA A 52 8.43 15.54 0.25
CA ALA A 52 8.41 16.61 1.25
C ALA A 52 7.95 16.09 2.62
N LEU A 53 8.38 16.74 3.70
CA LEU A 53 7.85 16.47 5.03
C LEU A 53 6.36 16.78 5.06
N ALA A 54 5.56 15.85 5.57
CA ALA A 54 4.13 16.07 5.73
C ALA A 54 3.85 17.00 6.92
N GLY A 55 2.85 17.88 6.76
CA GLY A 55 2.48 18.81 7.83
C GLY A 55 1.90 18.15 9.07
N ASP A 56 1.43 16.90 8.92
CA ASP A 56 0.90 16.06 10.00
C ASP A 56 1.91 14.97 10.45
N THR A 57 3.21 15.23 10.26
CA THR A 57 4.27 14.39 10.82
C THR A 57 4.14 14.30 12.35
N ALA A 58 4.49 13.15 12.93
CA ALA A 58 4.36 12.94 14.37
C ALA A 58 5.11 14.02 15.15
N ALA A 59 4.48 14.60 16.16
CA ALA A 59 5.15 15.50 17.09
C ALA A 59 6.20 14.74 17.92
N ALA A 60 7.18 15.46 18.47
CA ALA A 60 8.09 14.91 19.44
C ALA A 60 7.33 14.26 20.62
N GLY A 61 7.80 13.11 21.06
CA GLY A 61 7.11 12.33 22.09
C GLY A 61 7.99 11.26 22.70
N LEU A 62 7.35 10.28 23.35
CA LEU A 62 8.05 9.17 23.99
C LEU A 62 8.08 7.94 23.07
N PHE A 63 9.18 7.22 23.11
CA PHE A 63 9.38 5.93 22.47
C PHE A 63 9.61 4.88 23.56
N GLY A 64 8.54 4.21 23.95
CA GLY A 64 8.54 3.24 25.05
C GLY A 64 9.02 1.86 24.62
N GLU A 65 9.09 0.95 25.57
CA GLU A 65 9.42 -0.46 25.33
C GLU A 65 8.31 -1.20 24.63
N SER A 66 8.65 -2.20 23.83
CA SER A 66 7.69 -3.08 23.15
C SER A 66 6.65 -2.36 22.25
N PHE A 67 6.90 -1.10 21.88
CA PHE A 67 6.03 -0.39 20.96
C PHE A 67 6.16 -0.97 19.56
N ALA A 68 5.05 -1.33 18.97
CA ALA A 68 4.97 -1.71 17.56
C ALA A 68 4.55 -0.53 16.71
N SER A 69 5.24 -0.35 15.56
CA SER A 69 4.85 0.62 14.53
C SER A 69 4.73 2.07 15.04
N ARG A 70 5.61 2.49 15.95
CA ARG A 70 5.59 3.87 16.44
C ARG A 70 5.91 4.83 15.29
N PRO A 71 5.02 5.78 14.94
CA PRO A 71 5.27 6.78 13.90
C PRO A 71 6.36 7.78 14.33
N PHE A 72 7.28 8.09 13.40
CA PHE A 72 8.31 9.10 13.57
C PHE A 72 8.14 10.24 12.55
N THR A 73 8.30 9.93 11.26
CA THR A 73 8.37 10.94 10.21
C THR A 73 7.40 10.60 9.10
N LYS A 74 6.44 11.47 8.84
CA LYS A 74 5.52 11.31 7.71
C LYS A 74 5.99 12.13 6.53
N ILE A 75 5.98 11.52 5.35
CA ILE A 75 6.52 12.08 4.12
C ILE A 75 5.45 12.00 3.04
N ASN A 76 5.24 13.09 2.33
CA ASN A 76 4.40 13.18 1.16
C ASN A 76 5.22 12.87 -0.10
N PHE A 77 4.75 11.89 -0.87
CA PHE A 77 5.25 11.52 -2.19
C PHE A 77 4.22 11.96 -3.23
N THR A 78 4.55 12.95 -4.05
CA THR A 78 3.65 13.51 -5.06
C THR A 78 4.19 13.19 -6.45
N ALA A 79 3.42 12.44 -7.25
CA ALA A 79 3.77 12.14 -8.62
C ALA A 79 3.37 13.28 -9.57
N SER A 80 4.19 13.51 -10.61
CA SER A 80 3.83 14.37 -11.73
C SER A 80 2.56 13.89 -12.43
N ALA A 81 1.87 14.80 -13.14
CA ALA A 81 0.58 14.48 -13.77
C ALA A 81 0.71 13.65 -15.05
N ASP A 82 1.90 13.42 -15.54
CA ASP A 82 2.21 12.74 -16.80
C ASP A 82 2.22 11.21 -16.70
N GLY A 83 2.23 10.66 -15.49
CA GLY A 83 2.15 9.21 -15.31
C GLY A 83 2.32 8.75 -13.86
N ASP A 84 2.04 7.46 -13.64
CA ASP A 84 2.23 6.81 -12.36
C ASP A 84 3.72 6.63 -12.06
N ILE A 85 4.11 6.77 -10.78
CA ILE A 85 5.50 6.56 -10.35
C ILE A 85 5.54 5.43 -9.34
N THR A 86 6.40 4.45 -9.60
CA THR A 86 6.68 3.38 -8.65
C THR A 86 7.96 3.69 -7.90
N VAL A 87 7.83 3.95 -6.61
CA VAL A 87 8.96 4.00 -5.68
C VAL A 87 9.38 2.58 -5.39
N LYS A 88 10.63 2.23 -5.73
CA LYS A 88 11.18 0.88 -5.59
C LYS A 88 11.74 0.63 -4.19
N SER A 89 12.39 1.64 -3.64
CA SER A 89 12.93 1.56 -2.29
C SER A 89 13.07 2.95 -1.67
N VAL A 90 13.12 2.96 -0.34
CA VAL A 90 13.46 4.14 0.46
C VAL A 90 14.56 3.77 1.44
N THR A 91 15.51 4.68 1.64
CA THR A 91 16.55 4.52 2.64
C THR A 91 16.27 5.46 3.80
N ILE A 92 16.17 4.88 4.98
CA ILE A 92 15.90 5.56 6.24
C ILE A 92 17.16 5.53 7.08
N GLU A 93 17.50 6.66 7.69
CA GLU A 93 18.62 6.77 8.61
C GLU A 93 18.11 7.13 10.01
N ARG A 94 18.63 6.44 11.01
CA ARG A 94 18.47 6.84 12.39
C ARG A 94 19.49 7.90 12.74
N THR A 95 19.02 9.04 13.23
CA THR A 95 19.84 10.13 13.73
C THR A 95 19.49 10.44 15.19
N GLY A 96 20.19 11.38 15.79
CA GLY A 96 20.06 11.70 17.21
C GLY A 96 21.07 10.92 18.06
N GLN A 97 20.91 10.98 19.38
CA GLN A 97 21.87 10.42 20.37
C GLN A 97 21.59 8.95 20.70
N ALA A 98 20.40 8.43 20.30
CA ALA A 98 20.03 7.06 20.63
C ALA A 98 20.89 6.04 19.92
N GLN A 99 21.06 4.87 20.51
CA GLN A 99 21.71 3.71 19.91
C GLN A 99 20.75 3.01 18.92
N ASP A 100 21.29 2.26 17.92
CA ASP A 100 20.47 1.49 16.98
C ASP A 100 19.64 0.41 17.67
N SER A 101 20.17 -0.12 18.75
CA SER A 101 19.51 -1.16 19.55
C SER A 101 18.24 -0.71 20.26
N VAL A 102 17.89 0.58 20.25
CA VAL A 102 16.54 1.01 20.68
C VAL A 102 15.45 0.56 19.71
N PHE A 103 15.84 0.21 18.47
CA PHE A 103 14.92 -0.30 17.46
C PHE A 103 15.10 -1.81 17.27
N SER A 104 14.05 -2.57 17.44
CA SER A 104 13.97 -3.95 16.96
C SER A 104 13.74 -4.01 15.45
N GLY A 105 13.21 -2.93 14.86
CA GLY A 105 13.05 -2.82 13.42
C GLY A 105 12.53 -1.49 12.93
N ILE A 106 12.84 -1.18 11.67
CA ILE A 106 12.36 -0.01 10.94
C ILE A 106 11.35 -0.46 9.91
N ILE A 107 10.26 0.27 9.76
CA ILE A 107 9.14 -0.04 8.87
C ILE A 107 8.61 1.22 8.19
N VAL A 108 7.84 1.03 7.12
CA VAL A 108 7.02 2.07 6.50
C VAL A 108 5.55 1.71 6.66
N LEU A 109 4.74 2.68 7.02
CA LEU A 109 3.29 2.58 7.07
C LEU A 109 2.69 3.38 5.92
N ASP A 110 1.59 2.87 5.36
CA ASP A 110 0.79 3.59 4.37
C ASP A 110 -0.12 4.65 5.02
N GLU A 111 -0.96 5.27 4.22
CA GLU A 111 -1.91 6.32 4.63
C GLU A 111 -2.93 5.83 5.67
N THR A 112 -3.16 4.53 5.73
CA THR A 112 -4.10 3.90 6.68
C THR A 112 -3.42 3.46 7.97
N GLY A 113 -2.09 3.60 8.05
CA GLY A 113 -1.27 3.08 9.16
C GLY A 113 -0.95 1.59 9.03
N THR A 114 -1.21 1.00 7.86
CA THR A 114 -0.87 -0.40 7.59
C THR A 114 0.60 -0.52 7.19
N ARG A 115 1.29 -1.53 7.75
CA ARG A 115 2.69 -1.80 7.42
C ARG A 115 2.83 -2.24 5.96
N ILE A 116 3.79 -1.64 5.27
CA ILE A 116 4.23 -2.07 3.94
C ILE A 116 5.47 -2.92 4.10
N GLY A 117 5.39 -4.17 3.67
CA GLY A 117 6.48 -5.12 3.69
C GLY A 117 6.93 -5.57 5.08
N THR A 118 8.21 -5.90 5.18
CA THR A 118 8.81 -6.47 6.39
C THR A 118 9.68 -5.45 7.12
N SER A 119 9.79 -5.61 8.43
CA SER A 119 10.71 -4.85 9.26
C SER A 119 12.16 -5.08 8.86
N LYS A 120 12.97 -4.04 8.87
CA LYS A 120 14.40 -4.07 8.57
C LYS A 120 15.22 -3.57 9.77
N THR A 121 16.32 -4.21 10.03
CA THR A 121 17.27 -3.75 11.03
C THR A 121 18.18 -2.67 10.45
N LEU A 122 18.69 -1.80 11.31
CA LEU A 122 19.69 -0.81 10.95
C LEU A 122 21.05 -1.49 10.67
N ASN A 123 21.76 -1.02 9.67
CA ASN A 123 23.10 -1.47 9.33
C ASN A 123 24.17 -0.64 10.11
N SER A 124 25.45 -0.90 9.85
CA SER A 124 26.58 -0.19 10.48
C SER A 124 26.63 1.32 10.19
N ASN A 125 25.91 1.78 9.18
CA ASN A 125 25.76 3.20 8.85
C ASN A 125 24.51 3.82 9.48
N HIS A 126 23.85 3.12 10.40
CA HIS A 126 22.58 3.51 11.02
C HIS A 126 21.41 3.62 10.02
N GLN A 127 21.46 2.85 8.94
CA GLN A 127 20.50 2.93 7.83
C GLN A 127 19.72 1.63 7.65
N ALA A 128 18.49 1.75 7.26
CA ALA A 128 17.63 0.65 6.81
C ALA A 128 17.13 0.94 5.39
N VAL A 129 17.28 -0.03 4.49
CA VAL A 129 16.76 0.05 3.12
C VAL A 129 15.51 -0.80 3.04
N LEU A 130 14.38 -0.16 2.79
CA LEU A 130 13.09 -0.82 2.58
C LEU A 130 12.83 -0.93 1.08
N ASN A 131 12.82 -2.16 0.58
CA ASN A 131 12.74 -2.50 -0.85
C ASN A 131 11.31 -2.92 -1.25
N GLU A 132 10.32 -2.60 -0.47
CA GLU A 132 8.92 -2.89 -0.76
C GLU A 132 8.35 -1.78 -1.65
N PRO A 133 8.04 -2.08 -2.93
CA PRO A 133 7.62 -1.05 -3.87
C PRO A 133 6.19 -0.58 -3.61
N PHE A 134 5.96 0.71 -3.80
CA PHE A 134 4.61 1.28 -3.81
C PHE A 134 4.45 2.26 -4.98
N THR A 135 3.21 2.39 -5.47
CA THR A 135 2.92 3.27 -6.60
C THR A 135 2.21 4.53 -6.13
N VAL A 136 2.68 5.68 -6.60
CA VAL A 136 2.00 6.97 -6.50
C VAL A 136 1.34 7.26 -7.85
N LYS A 137 0.02 7.42 -7.85
CA LYS A 137 -0.74 7.67 -9.06
C LYS A 137 -0.45 9.06 -9.63
N ALA A 138 -0.53 9.18 -10.96
CA ALA A 138 -0.32 10.44 -11.68
C ALA A 138 -1.10 11.60 -11.04
N GLY A 139 -0.41 12.69 -10.76
CA GLY A 139 -0.99 13.89 -10.16
C GLY A 139 -1.53 13.75 -8.74
N THR A 140 -1.22 12.65 -8.05
CA THR A 140 -1.67 12.43 -6.66
C THR A 140 -0.52 12.46 -5.66
N THR A 141 -0.88 12.57 -4.39
CA THR A 141 0.06 12.51 -3.27
C THR A 141 -0.27 11.32 -2.39
N ARG A 142 0.76 10.58 -1.97
CA ARG A 142 0.68 9.54 -0.95
C ARG A 142 1.50 9.94 0.28
N GLY A 143 0.87 9.84 1.45
CA GLY A 143 1.51 10.12 2.74
C GLY A 143 2.02 8.82 3.38
N MET A 144 3.33 8.59 3.35
CA MET A 144 3.96 7.40 3.93
C MET A 144 4.64 7.76 5.23
N THR A 145 4.53 6.90 6.25
CA THR A 145 5.09 7.17 7.57
C THR A 145 6.26 6.24 7.87
N LEU A 146 7.42 6.82 8.14
CA LEU A 146 8.55 6.09 8.71
C LEU A 146 8.24 5.79 10.17
N ALA A 147 8.32 4.53 10.56
CA ALA A 147 7.99 4.09 11.90
C ALA A 147 9.03 3.08 12.40
N GLY A 148 9.10 2.93 13.70
CA GLY A 148 9.98 1.98 14.35
C GLY A 148 9.22 1.04 15.30
N ASP A 149 9.65 -0.20 15.33
CA ASP A 149 9.36 -1.14 16.40
C ASP A 149 10.44 -0.97 17.46
N SER A 150 10.07 -0.82 18.73
CA SER A 150 11.04 -0.69 19.80
C SER A 150 11.51 -2.06 20.32
N ASP A 151 12.70 -2.08 20.90
CA ASP A 151 13.16 -3.22 21.70
C ASP A 151 12.37 -3.31 23.01
N ASN A 152 12.34 -4.50 23.61
CA ASN A 152 11.62 -4.76 24.85
C ASN A 152 12.45 -4.44 26.10
N ASN A 153 13.67 -3.97 25.95
CA ASN A 153 14.49 -3.49 27.05
C ASN A 153 15.21 -2.22 26.63
N GLN A 154 14.78 -1.10 27.17
CA GLN A 154 15.34 0.22 26.88
C GLN A 154 15.97 0.89 28.08
N ASP A 155 16.18 0.17 29.18
CA ASP A 155 16.74 0.72 30.43
C ASP A 155 18.05 1.46 30.22
N ALA A 156 18.94 0.88 29.40
CA ALA A 156 20.26 1.48 29.11
C ALA A 156 20.20 2.74 28.24
N TYR A 157 19.06 3.01 27.61
CA TYR A 157 18.89 4.06 26.60
C TYR A 157 17.90 5.14 27.01
N ALA A 158 17.30 5.03 28.20
CA ALA A 158 16.32 5.97 28.71
C ALA A 158 16.84 7.42 28.65
N GLY A 159 16.03 8.32 28.14
CA GLY A 159 16.36 9.73 27.94
C GLY A 159 17.12 10.06 26.66
N GLN A 160 17.60 9.06 25.90
CA GLN A 160 18.21 9.29 24.60
C GLN A 160 17.15 9.72 23.55
N ILE A 161 17.57 10.46 22.53
CA ILE A 161 16.66 10.94 21.48
C ILE A 161 16.98 10.23 20.18
N ALA A 162 15.98 9.57 19.62
CA ALA A 162 16.00 8.95 18.31
C ALA A 162 15.18 9.75 17.30
N THR A 163 15.67 9.85 16.07
CA THR A 163 14.94 10.43 14.93
C THR A 163 15.11 9.53 13.71
N LEU A 164 14.06 9.37 12.93
CA LEU A 164 14.13 8.68 11.64
C LEU A 164 14.01 9.69 10.51
N SER A 165 14.96 9.65 9.59
CA SER A 165 15.06 10.57 8.47
C SER A 165 15.02 9.80 7.15
N LEU A 166 14.34 10.33 6.14
CA LEU A 166 14.45 9.84 4.76
C LEU A 166 15.70 10.44 4.12
N ILE A 167 16.64 9.59 3.71
CA ILE A 167 17.90 10.06 3.10
C ILE A 167 17.99 9.75 1.61
N ALA A 168 17.27 8.75 1.11
CA ALA A 168 17.26 8.43 -0.31
C ALA A 168 15.94 7.77 -0.74
N VAL A 169 15.59 7.96 -2.00
CA VAL A 169 14.42 7.36 -2.65
C VAL A 169 14.84 6.85 -4.02
N ASP A 170 14.56 5.59 -4.32
CA ASP A 170 14.67 5.04 -5.67
C ASP A 170 13.29 5.05 -6.33
N ALA A 171 13.09 5.97 -7.26
CA ALA A 171 11.88 6.10 -8.07
C ALA A 171 12.10 5.58 -9.51
N GLY A 172 13.12 4.74 -9.73
CA GLY A 172 13.45 4.21 -11.05
C GLY A 172 13.95 5.30 -12.00
N SER A 173 13.24 5.51 -13.11
CA SER A 173 13.59 6.54 -14.12
C SER A 173 13.05 7.93 -13.78
N ALA A 174 12.16 8.06 -12.78
CA ALA A 174 11.61 9.35 -12.40
C ALA A 174 12.62 10.20 -11.62
N THR A 175 12.65 11.49 -11.93
CA THR A 175 13.48 12.44 -11.19
C THR A 175 12.87 12.69 -9.80
N VAL A 176 13.66 12.47 -8.75
CA VAL A 176 13.25 12.78 -7.37
C VAL A 176 13.57 14.25 -7.07
N ASN A 177 12.53 15.02 -6.77
CA ASN A 177 12.60 16.43 -6.41
C ASN A 177 12.31 16.59 -4.92
N GLY A 178 13.05 17.48 -4.26
CA GLY A 178 12.93 17.74 -2.83
C GLY A 178 14.32 17.81 -2.16
N THR A 179 14.36 18.36 -0.97
CA THR A 179 15.60 18.43 -0.21
C THR A 179 15.71 17.22 0.72
N LEU A 180 16.71 16.39 0.49
CA LEU A 180 17.09 15.29 1.36
C LEU A 180 18.32 15.68 2.20
N PRO A 181 18.43 15.21 3.46
CA PRO A 181 17.48 14.36 4.17
C PRO A 181 16.21 15.09 4.60
N ILE A 182 15.08 14.35 4.64
CA ILE A 182 13.85 14.82 5.28
C ILE A 182 13.85 14.30 6.71
N VAL A 183 13.95 15.20 7.66
CA VAL A 183 14.10 14.91 9.08
C VAL A 183 12.77 15.16 9.80
N GLY A 184 12.33 14.19 10.59
CA GLY A 184 11.17 14.33 11.47
C GLY A 184 11.54 14.85 12.87
N ASN A 185 10.60 14.72 13.78
CA ASN A 185 10.79 15.10 15.18
C ASN A 185 11.48 13.97 15.97
N GLY A 186 12.25 14.36 16.99
CA GLY A 186 12.91 13.41 17.88
C GLY A 186 11.93 12.77 18.86
N MET A 187 12.09 11.47 19.08
CA MET A 187 11.37 10.71 20.11
C MET A 187 12.35 10.39 21.26
N THR A 188 11.93 10.67 22.47
CA THR A 188 12.71 10.37 23.67
C THR A 188 12.45 8.94 24.11
N VAL A 189 13.51 8.15 24.19
CA VAL A 189 13.46 6.76 24.67
C VAL A 189 13.02 6.73 26.14
N ASN A 190 12.07 5.86 26.45
CA ASN A 190 11.49 5.72 27.78
C ASN A 190 11.42 4.24 28.16
N SER A 191 12.02 3.87 29.29
CA SER A 191 12.10 2.49 29.77
C SER A 191 10.97 2.11 30.73
N THR A 192 10.01 3.00 30.99
CA THR A 192 8.91 2.71 31.92
C THR A 192 7.55 2.70 31.24
N LEU A 193 7.50 3.11 29.98
CA LEU A 193 6.29 3.13 29.17
C LEU A 193 6.31 1.91 28.24
N ALA A 194 5.32 1.02 28.40
CA ALA A 194 5.13 -0.18 27.59
C ALA A 194 3.67 -0.31 27.11
#